data_c56faeb293a2335459e9a461a33e1645
#
_entry.id   c56faeb293a2335459e9a461a33e1645
#
_cell.length_a   1.000
_cell.length_b   1.000
_cell.length_c   1.000
_cell.angle_alpha   90.00
_cell.angle_beta   90.00
_cell.angle_gamma   90.00
#
_symmetry.space_group_name_H-M   'P 1'
#
loop_
_entity.id
_entity.type
_entity.pdbx_description
1 polymer ?
#
loop_
_entity_poly.entity_id
_entity_poly.type
_entity_poly.pdbx_seq_one_letter_code
_entity_poly.pdbx_strand_id
1 'polypeptide(L)'
;KMSVQDFAEAFRKASDNAWDALSDPQEGTILTIFKDLSTFLSEYTSNTDNDDFVPLMELSLAEAQKSLENTPKQMKLLQKAGVVDAGAQGFVDLLEGINQFIQSGRIKDLGHIVNTPQEFEDFEDNHDFSNLTYQFCTECVIEGDSLDKNEIKSKIMEIGDSVVIAGSKKKVKIHIHVNKPHELFEICNKYGVTKNHKADDMYKQQELMQTGKTNKIALVVDSGADFDIEKFSDVFMVPVRYSFGNQGYIDKISQSVDDFY
;
A
#
# COMPACT_ATOMS: atom_id res chain seq x y z
N LYS A 1 10.25 10.86 -27.79
CA LYS A 1 9.32 11.82 -27.20
C LYS A 1 8.00 11.09 -27.04
N MET A 2 7.43 11.06 -25.87
CA MET A 2 6.13 10.45 -25.59
C MET A 2 5.04 11.37 -26.11
N SER A 3 4.09 10.84 -26.86
CA SER A 3 2.89 11.57 -27.30
C SER A 3 1.78 11.51 -26.24
N VAL A 4 0.78 12.36 -26.35
CA VAL A 4 -0.44 12.34 -25.53
C VAL A 4 -1.14 10.97 -25.67
N GLN A 5 -1.16 10.42 -26.87
CA GLN A 5 -1.73 9.09 -27.16
C GLN A 5 -0.97 7.98 -26.42
N ASP A 6 0.40 7.99 -26.47
CA ASP A 6 1.22 7.00 -25.75
C ASP A 6 1.00 7.08 -24.25
N PHE A 7 0.83 8.30 -23.71
CA PHE A 7 0.54 8.53 -22.30
C PHE A 7 -0.80 7.94 -21.90
N ALA A 8 -1.87 8.20 -22.66
CA ALA A 8 -3.20 7.66 -22.40
C ALA A 8 -3.20 6.12 -22.40
N GLU A 9 -2.52 5.50 -23.38
CA GLU A 9 -2.40 4.04 -23.43
C GLU A 9 -1.58 3.48 -22.26
N ALA A 10 -0.48 4.14 -21.89
CA ALA A 10 0.33 3.74 -20.74
C ALA A 10 -0.46 3.85 -19.44
N PHE A 11 -1.23 4.93 -19.26
CA PHE A 11 -2.08 5.13 -18.09
C PHE A 11 -3.19 4.09 -18.00
N ARG A 12 -3.84 3.76 -19.11
CA ARG A 12 -4.84 2.67 -19.17
C ARG A 12 -4.26 1.35 -18.69
N LYS A 13 -3.10 0.96 -19.21
CA LYS A 13 -2.41 -0.26 -18.76
C LYS A 13 -2.03 -0.22 -17.28
N ALA A 14 -1.63 0.94 -16.77
CA ALA A 14 -1.30 1.13 -15.36
C ALA A 14 -2.55 0.99 -14.47
N SER A 15 -3.69 1.57 -14.89
CA SER A 15 -4.98 1.44 -14.23
C SER A 15 -5.43 -0.03 -14.16
N ASP A 16 -5.41 -0.75 -15.29
CA ASP A 16 -5.76 -2.17 -15.34
C ASP A 16 -4.86 -3.00 -14.39
N ASN A 17 -3.55 -2.76 -14.44
CA ASN A 17 -2.61 -3.46 -13.57
C ASN A 17 -2.81 -3.15 -12.08
N ALA A 18 -3.18 -1.92 -11.71
CA ALA A 18 -3.45 -1.56 -10.33
C ALA A 18 -4.70 -2.28 -9.81
N TRP A 19 -5.74 -2.39 -10.63
CA TRP A 19 -6.96 -3.12 -10.32
C TRP A 19 -6.69 -4.62 -10.13
N ASP A 20 -5.94 -5.23 -11.06
CA ASP A 20 -5.60 -6.66 -11.03
C ASP A 20 -4.64 -7.04 -9.89
N ALA A 21 -3.90 -6.07 -9.35
CA ALA A 21 -2.95 -6.32 -8.26
C ALA A 21 -3.64 -6.69 -6.95
N LEU A 22 -4.85 -6.18 -6.69
CA LEU A 22 -5.59 -6.43 -5.46
C LEU A 22 -6.40 -7.73 -5.56
N SER A 23 -6.58 -8.41 -4.44
CA SER A 23 -7.47 -9.58 -4.36
C SER A 23 -8.95 -9.20 -4.35
N ASP A 24 -9.26 -8.07 -3.70
CA ASP A 24 -10.61 -7.52 -3.57
C ASP A 24 -10.61 -6.01 -3.83
N PRO A 25 -10.54 -5.60 -5.11
CA PRO A 25 -10.52 -4.19 -5.47
C PRO A 25 -11.88 -3.54 -5.17
N GLN A 26 -11.87 -2.39 -4.50
CA GLN A 26 -13.06 -1.67 -4.07
C GLN A 26 -13.27 -0.39 -4.87
N GLU A 27 -14.52 -0.17 -5.33
CA GLU A 27 -14.94 1.13 -5.86
C GLU A 27 -15.00 2.19 -4.73
N GLY A 28 -14.80 3.46 -5.09
CA GLY A 28 -14.74 4.55 -4.13
C GLY A 28 -13.35 4.76 -3.53
N THR A 29 -12.33 4.14 -4.10
CA THR A 29 -10.92 4.29 -3.72
C THR A 29 -10.11 4.95 -4.84
N ILE A 30 -8.79 5.10 -4.62
CA ILE A 30 -7.84 5.54 -5.66
C ILE A 30 -7.97 4.75 -6.98
N LEU A 31 -8.40 3.48 -6.92
CA LEU A 31 -8.62 2.65 -8.13
C LEU A 31 -9.72 3.20 -9.00
N THR A 32 -10.78 3.75 -8.40
CA THR A 32 -11.86 4.39 -9.14
C THR A 32 -11.35 5.62 -9.90
N ILE A 33 -10.51 6.44 -9.25
CA ILE A 33 -9.92 7.61 -9.92
C ILE A 33 -9.03 7.18 -11.10
N PHE A 34 -8.25 6.12 -10.95
CA PHE A 34 -7.45 5.60 -12.06
C PHE A 34 -8.32 5.14 -13.24
N LYS A 35 -9.44 4.47 -12.96
CA LYS A 35 -10.38 4.01 -13.97
C LYS A 35 -11.09 5.16 -14.69
N ASP A 36 -11.61 6.13 -13.93
CA ASP A 36 -12.31 7.30 -14.46
C ASP A 36 -11.35 8.13 -15.32
N LEU A 37 -10.15 8.39 -14.81
CA LEU A 37 -9.11 9.12 -15.53
C LEU A 37 -8.63 8.38 -16.78
N SER A 38 -8.51 7.05 -16.73
CA SER A 38 -8.19 6.22 -17.90
C SER A 38 -9.25 6.34 -18.99
N THR A 39 -10.53 6.34 -18.59
CA THR A 39 -11.65 6.52 -19.51
C THR A 39 -11.61 7.92 -20.15
N PHE A 40 -11.45 8.95 -19.32
CA PHE A 40 -11.32 10.33 -19.78
C PHE A 40 -10.17 10.51 -20.78
N LEU A 41 -8.97 10.00 -20.46
CA LEU A 41 -7.80 10.10 -21.33
C LEU A 41 -8.04 9.41 -22.68
N SER A 42 -8.70 8.26 -22.68
CA SER A 42 -9.03 7.52 -23.91
C SER A 42 -10.05 8.29 -24.77
N GLU A 43 -11.04 8.91 -24.16
CA GLU A 43 -12.03 9.76 -24.84
C GLU A 43 -11.39 11.03 -25.38
N TYR A 44 -10.55 11.69 -24.60
CA TYR A 44 -9.83 12.90 -25.01
C TYR A 44 -8.99 12.64 -26.26
N THR A 45 -8.16 11.58 -26.23
CA THR A 45 -7.28 11.25 -27.35
C THR A 45 -8.01 10.75 -28.58
N SER A 46 -9.23 10.24 -28.44
CA SER A 46 -10.09 9.84 -29.57
C SER A 46 -10.76 11.03 -30.24
N ASN A 47 -10.92 12.15 -29.54
CA ASN A 47 -11.65 13.32 -30.01
C ASN A 47 -10.74 14.51 -30.38
N THR A 48 -9.42 14.40 -30.22
CA THR A 48 -8.48 15.47 -30.55
C THR A 48 -7.15 14.93 -31.04
N ASP A 49 -6.57 15.60 -32.04
CA ASP A 49 -5.21 15.37 -32.51
C ASP A 49 -4.17 16.25 -31.77
N ASN A 50 -4.61 16.95 -30.71
CA ASN A 50 -3.72 17.83 -29.96
C ASN A 50 -2.72 17.02 -29.12
N ASP A 51 -1.41 17.18 -29.42
CA ASP A 51 -0.30 16.52 -28.71
C ASP A 51 0.32 17.45 -27.63
N ASP A 52 -0.49 18.35 -27.07
CA ASP A 52 -0.09 19.28 -26.01
C ASP A 52 -0.51 18.72 -24.63
N PHE A 53 0.47 18.54 -23.75
CA PHE A 53 0.24 18.06 -22.39
C PHE A 53 -0.34 19.11 -21.44
N VAL A 54 -0.26 20.42 -21.76
CA VAL A 54 -0.78 21.46 -20.86
C VAL A 54 -2.30 21.33 -20.70
N PRO A 55 -3.11 21.42 -21.77
CA PRO A 55 -4.55 21.25 -21.63
C PRO A 55 -4.96 19.85 -21.16
N LEU A 56 -4.22 18.81 -21.55
CA LEU A 56 -4.49 17.46 -21.07
C LEU A 56 -4.40 17.37 -19.55
N MET A 57 -3.35 17.90 -18.94
CA MET A 57 -3.14 17.81 -17.50
C MET A 57 -4.12 18.66 -16.71
N GLU A 58 -4.53 19.83 -17.21
CA GLU A 58 -5.58 20.65 -16.60
C GLU A 58 -6.91 19.89 -16.54
N LEU A 59 -7.33 19.31 -17.67
CA LEU A 59 -8.58 18.56 -17.74
C LEU A 59 -8.50 17.25 -16.96
N SER A 60 -7.34 16.59 -16.95
CA SER A 60 -7.12 15.39 -16.15
C SER A 60 -7.24 15.67 -14.66
N LEU A 61 -6.70 16.80 -14.17
CA LEU A 61 -6.85 17.22 -12.79
C LEU A 61 -8.33 17.47 -12.43
N ALA A 62 -9.06 18.18 -13.30
CA ALA A 62 -10.49 18.45 -13.08
C ALA A 62 -11.32 17.15 -13.01
N GLU A 63 -11.05 16.16 -13.88
CA GLU A 63 -11.73 14.87 -13.84
C GLU A 63 -11.37 14.07 -12.60
N ALA A 64 -10.07 14.06 -12.18
CA ALA A 64 -9.64 13.40 -10.97
C ALA A 64 -10.28 14.01 -9.71
N GLN A 65 -10.40 15.34 -9.62
CA GLN A 65 -11.08 16.03 -8.52
C GLN A 65 -12.56 15.63 -8.45
N LYS A 66 -13.25 15.62 -9.59
CA LYS A 66 -14.65 15.19 -9.67
C LYS A 66 -14.83 13.73 -9.23
N SER A 67 -13.94 12.84 -9.64
CA SER A 67 -13.95 11.44 -9.21
C SER A 67 -13.70 11.31 -7.71
N LEU A 68 -12.74 12.06 -7.14
CA LEU A 68 -12.47 12.13 -5.71
C LEU A 68 -13.72 12.52 -4.90
N GLU A 69 -14.42 13.57 -5.28
CA GLU A 69 -15.66 14.02 -4.63
C GLU A 69 -16.78 12.97 -4.64
N ASN A 70 -16.70 12.01 -5.55
CA ASN A 70 -17.67 10.93 -5.68
C ASN A 70 -17.32 9.68 -4.86
N THR A 71 -16.09 9.57 -4.31
CA THR A 71 -15.66 8.40 -3.53
C THR A 71 -16.58 8.09 -2.34
N PRO A 72 -17.10 9.07 -1.56
CA PRO A 72 -18.04 8.78 -0.48
C PRO A 72 -19.40 8.23 -0.94
N LYS A 73 -19.78 8.49 -2.20
CA LYS A 73 -21.04 7.95 -2.75
C LYS A 73 -20.94 6.48 -3.13
N GLN A 74 -19.72 6.00 -3.35
CA GLN A 74 -19.43 4.64 -3.79
C GLN A 74 -19.05 3.73 -2.61
N MET A 75 -18.47 4.28 -1.53
CA MET A 75 -18.07 3.53 -0.37
C MET A 75 -18.81 4.01 0.90
N LYS A 76 -19.62 3.11 1.47
CA LYS A 76 -20.47 3.43 2.63
C LYS A 76 -19.66 3.88 3.87
N LEU A 77 -18.44 3.35 4.03
CA LEU A 77 -17.55 3.72 5.13
C LEU A 77 -17.16 5.20 5.05
N LEU A 78 -16.72 5.65 3.87
CA LEU A 78 -16.37 7.04 3.60
C LEU A 78 -17.58 7.97 3.75
N GLN A 79 -18.74 7.51 3.27
CA GLN A 79 -19.99 8.26 3.41
C GLN A 79 -20.36 8.49 4.88
N LYS A 80 -20.25 7.46 5.72
CA LYS A 80 -20.54 7.57 7.16
C LYS A 80 -19.54 8.49 7.89
N ALA A 81 -18.26 8.42 7.49
CA ALA A 81 -17.21 9.25 8.06
C ALA A 81 -17.24 10.71 7.54
N GLY A 82 -17.98 10.98 6.45
CA GLY A 82 -18.03 12.32 5.85
C GLY A 82 -16.71 12.75 5.19
N VAL A 83 -15.89 11.80 4.75
CA VAL A 83 -14.54 12.03 4.17
C VAL A 83 -14.44 11.42 2.78
N VAL A 84 -13.44 11.89 2.01
CA VAL A 84 -13.02 11.27 0.75
C VAL A 84 -11.98 10.19 1.00
N ASP A 85 -11.70 9.35 -0.02
CA ASP A 85 -10.61 8.38 0.07
C ASP A 85 -9.24 9.07 0.16
N ALA A 86 -8.46 8.74 1.18
CA ALA A 86 -7.16 9.37 1.44
C ALA A 86 -6.10 9.07 0.37
N GLY A 87 -6.11 7.85 -0.19
CA GLY A 87 -5.22 7.48 -1.29
C GLY A 87 -5.55 8.25 -2.56
N ALA A 88 -6.84 8.40 -2.84
CA ALA A 88 -7.36 9.19 -3.93
C ALA A 88 -7.00 10.68 -3.80
N GLN A 89 -7.13 11.24 -2.59
CA GLN A 89 -6.72 12.61 -2.31
C GLN A 89 -5.24 12.81 -2.58
N GLY A 90 -4.36 11.93 -2.08
CA GLY A 90 -2.92 12.02 -2.32
C GLY A 90 -2.55 11.94 -3.80
N PHE A 91 -3.31 11.19 -4.61
CA PHE A 91 -3.10 11.15 -6.05
C PHE A 91 -3.55 12.46 -6.74
N VAL A 92 -4.64 13.06 -6.31
CA VAL A 92 -5.10 14.38 -6.82
C VAL A 92 -4.08 15.46 -6.46
N ASP A 93 -3.54 15.46 -5.25
CA ASP A 93 -2.49 16.40 -4.82
C ASP A 93 -1.22 16.26 -5.67
N LEU A 94 -0.86 15.03 -6.04
CA LEU A 94 0.26 14.78 -6.98
C LEU A 94 -0.02 15.38 -8.37
N LEU A 95 -1.23 15.16 -8.91
CA LEU A 95 -1.62 15.72 -10.21
C LEU A 95 -1.64 17.24 -10.18
N GLU A 96 -2.11 17.84 -9.08
CA GLU A 96 -2.10 19.28 -8.89
C GLU A 96 -0.66 19.83 -8.91
N GLY A 97 0.26 19.19 -8.20
CA GLY A 97 1.68 19.54 -8.22
C GLY A 97 2.29 19.46 -9.62
N ILE A 98 1.99 18.40 -10.37
CA ILE A 98 2.44 18.23 -11.76
C ILE A 98 1.86 19.36 -12.65
N ASN A 99 0.58 19.65 -12.53
CA ASN A 99 -0.08 20.69 -13.31
C ASN A 99 0.50 22.09 -13.02
N GLN A 100 0.75 22.42 -11.76
CA GLN A 100 1.42 23.66 -11.36
C GLN A 100 2.83 23.78 -11.95
N PHE A 101 3.59 22.68 -11.97
CA PHE A 101 4.91 22.65 -12.58
C PHE A 101 4.85 22.86 -14.08
N ILE A 102 3.94 22.22 -14.79
CA ILE A 102 3.78 22.37 -16.24
C ILE A 102 3.44 23.81 -16.61
N GLN A 103 2.56 24.48 -15.83
CA GLN A 103 2.16 25.87 -16.08
C GLN A 103 3.26 26.89 -15.72
N SER A 104 3.96 26.69 -14.64
CA SER A 104 4.90 27.69 -14.10
C SER A 104 6.35 27.44 -14.48
N GLY A 105 6.72 26.23 -14.92
CA GLY A 105 8.10 25.80 -15.15
C GLY A 105 8.96 25.75 -13.87
N ARG A 106 8.34 25.87 -12.70
CA ARG A 106 9.03 25.89 -11.40
C ARG A 106 8.28 25.02 -10.41
N ILE A 107 9.01 24.18 -9.69
CA ILE A 107 8.52 23.63 -8.43
C ILE A 107 8.49 24.82 -7.46
N LYS A 108 7.29 25.24 -7.03
CA LYS A 108 7.18 26.19 -5.93
C LYS A 108 7.91 25.54 -4.75
N ASP A 109 8.89 26.27 -4.19
CA ASP A 109 9.41 25.92 -2.88
C ASP A 109 8.20 25.96 -1.94
N LEU A 110 7.64 24.84 -1.67
CA LEU A 110 6.69 24.64 -0.58
C LEU A 110 7.55 24.82 0.66
N GLY A 111 7.80 26.11 1.02
CA GLY A 111 8.43 26.46 2.27
C GLY A 111 7.77 25.58 3.31
N HIS A 112 8.58 24.87 4.09
CA HIS A 112 8.18 23.87 5.06
C HIS A 112 6.71 24.05 5.44
N ILE A 113 5.83 23.25 4.84
CA ILE A 113 4.53 23.01 5.43
C ILE A 113 4.87 22.28 6.73
N VAL A 114 5.19 23.08 7.76
CA VAL A 114 5.03 22.61 9.11
C VAL A 114 3.55 22.34 9.16
N ASN A 115 3.16 21.10 8.89
CA ASN A 115 1.91 20.59 9.38
C ASN A 115 2.01 20.78 10.90
N THR A 116 1.60 21.97 11.39
CA THR A 116 1.06 22.02 12.74
C THR A 116 0.05 20.89 12.75
N PRO A 117 0.19 19.90 13.64
CA PRO A 117 -0.85 18.92 13.80
C PRO A 117 -2.12 19.76 13.96
N GLN A 118 -2.99 19.81 12.94
CA GLN A 118 -4.37 20.10 13.24
C GLN A 118 -4.67 19.11 14.36
N GLU A 119 -5.02 19.64 15.52
CA GLU A 119 -5.67 18.83 16.54
C GLU A 119 -6.77 18.12 15.75
N PHE A 120 -6.50 16.87 15.41
CA PHE A 120 -7.54 15.97 14.97
C PHE A 120 -8.44 15.94 16.21
N GLU A 121 -9.55 16.72 16.16
CA GLU A 121 -10.66 16.41 17.03
C GLU A 121 -10.80 14.90 16.92
N ASP A 122 -10.77 14.23 18.06
CA ASP A 122 -10.89 12.79 18.17
C ASP A 122 -12.06 12.34 17.29
N PHE A 123 -11.78 12.11 16.00
CA PHE A 123 -12.61 11.21 15.24
C PHE A 123 -12.46 9.90 16.00
N GLU A 124 -13.46 9.56 16.79
CA GLU A 124 -13.65 8.18 17.21
C GLU A 124 -13.59 7.39 15.90
N ASP A 125 -12.38 6.94 15.58
CA ASP A 125 -12.13 6.01 14.50
C ASP A 125 -12.92 4.74 14.88
N ASN A 126 -14.20 4.77 14.53
CA ASN A 126 -15.00 3.57 14.40
C ASN A 126 -14.49 2.78 13.15
N HIS A 127 -13.18 2.60 13.06
CA HIS A 127 -12.65 1.44 12.38
C HIS A 127 -13.19 0.26 13.15
N ASP A 128 -14.10 -0.46 12.53
CA ASP A 128 -14.60 -1.72 13.05
C ASP A 128 -13.45 -2.74 13.02
N PHE A 129 -12.49 -2.56 13.93
CA PHE A 129 -11.38 -3.48 14.19
C PHE A 129 -11.88 -4.78 14.84
N SER A 130 -13.20 -4.90 15.07
CA SER A 130 -13.80 -6.08 15.67
C SER A 130 -13.64 -7.36 14.81
N ASN A 131 -13.12 -7.25 13.58
CA ASN A 131 -13.02 -8.33 12.61
C ASN A 131 -11.62 -8.55 12.03
N LEU A 132 -10.54 -8.26 12.77
CA LEU A 132 -9.22 -8.71 12.35
C LEU A 132 -9.15 -10.24 12.42
N THR A 133 -9.19 -10.90 11.26
CA THR A 133 -9.11 -12.36 11.14
C THR A 133 -7.67 -12.84 11.29
N TYR A 134 -6.71 -12.02 10.89
CA TYR A 134 -5.29 -12.35 10.86
C TYR A 134 -4.49 -11.37 11.70
N GLN A 135 -3.45 -11.89 12.37
CA GLN A 135 -2.64 -11.11 13.31
C GLN A 135 -1.58 -10.27 12.62
N PHE A 136 -0.94 -10.76 11.55
CA PHE A 136 0.22 -10.13 10.97
C PHE A 136 -0.04 -9.57 9.57
N CYS A 137 0.27 -8.26 9.39
CA CYS A 137 0.46 -7.66 8.08
C CYS A 137 1.87 -8.01 7.60
N THR A 138 1.96 -8.85 6.56
CA THR A 138 3.22 -9.46 6.15
C THR A 138 3.56 -9.08 4.71
N GLU A 139 4.83 -8.70 4.49
CA GLU A 139 5.32 -8.32 3.17
C GLU A 139 6.64 -9.00 2.85
N CYS A 140 6.85 -9.29 1.56
CA CYS A 140 8.14 -9.65 1.02
C CYS A 140 8.27 -9.28 -0.46
N VAL A 141 9.50 -9.38 -0.97
CA VAL A 141 9.80 -9.26 -2.39
C VAL A 141 10.41 -10.57 -2.86
N ILE A 142 9.90 -11.14 -3.95
CA ILE A 142 10.48 -12.31 -4.62
C ILE A 142 11.26 -11.82 -5.83
N GLU A 143 12.49 -12.29 -6.00
CA GLU A 143 13.30 -12.12 -7.21
C GLU A 143 13.53 -13.48 -7.87
N GLY A 144 13.22 -13.59 -9.17
CA GLY A 144 13.32 -14.83 -9.97
C GLY A 144 13.32 -14.53 -11.47
N ASP A 145 13.52 -15.56 -12.30
CA ASP A 145 13.66 -15.35 -13.75
C ASP A 145 12.32 -15.35 -14.49
N SER A 146 11.29 -16.03 -13.98
CA SER A 146 9.99 -16.16 -14.65
C SER A 146 8.86 -16.33 -13.65
N LEU A 147 8.60 -15.29 -12.84
CA LEU A 147 7.55 -15.30 -11.82
C LEU A 147 6.17 -15.21 -12.45
N ASP A 148 5.29 -16.14 -12.12
CA ASP A 148 3.86 -16.09 -12.44
C ASP A 148 3.07 -15.53 -11.27
N LYS A 149 2.62 -14.27 -11.39
CA LYS A 149 1.86 -13.59 -10.35
C LYS A 149 0.54 -14.30 -10.01
N ASN A 150 -0.12 -14.88 -11.01
CA ASN A 150 -1.42 -15.52 -10.80
C ASN A 150 -1.28 -16.84 -10.04
N GLU A 151 -0.26 -17.62 -10.36
CA GLU A 151 0.06 -18.84 -9.62
C GLU A 151 0.43 -18.52 -8.17
N ILE A 152 1.34 -17.55 -7.96
CA ILE A 152 1.74 -17.11 -6.61
C ILE A 152 0.52 -16.61 -5.84
N LYS A 153 -0.31 -15.74 -6.44
CA LYS A 153 -1.53 -15.20 -5.84
C LYS A 153 -2.47 -16.33 -5.37
N SER A 154 -2.72 -17.30 -6.24
CA SER A 154 -3.57 -18.45 -5.92
C SER A 154 -3.07 -19.22 -4.70
N LYS A 155 -1.76 -19.41 -4.57
CA LYS A 155 -1.15 -20.15 -3.47
C LYS A 155 -1.18 -19.39 -2.14
N ILE A 156 -0.88 -18.10 -2.15
CA ILE A 156 -0.87 -17.32 -0.91
C ILE A 156 -2.28 -17.00 -0.39
N MET A 157 -3.28 -16.94 -1.27
CA MET A 157 -4.69 -16.78 -0.86
C MET A 157 -5.23 -17.98 -0.04
N GLU A 158 -4.53 -19.12 -0.04
CA GLU A 158 -4.91 -20.28 0.77
C GLU A 158 -4.57 -20.07 2.27
N ILE A 159 -3.65 -19.15 2.59
CA ILE A 159 -3.13 -18.94 3.97
C ILE A 159 -3.49 -17.60 4.58
N GLY A 160 -4.10 -16.66 3.83
CA GLY A 160 -4.40 -15.33 4.33
C GLY A 160 -5.35 -14.56 3.44
N ASP A 161 -5.61 -13.30 3.83
CA ASP A 161 -6.46 -12.38 3.10
C ASP A 161 -5.74 -11.04 2.77
N SER A 162 -6.48 -10.06 2.23
CA SER A 162 -5.98 -8.73 1.88
C SER A 162 -4.75 -8.76 0.96
N VAL A 163 -4.73 -9.76 0.06
CA VAL A 163 -3.60 -10.00 -0.83
C VAL A 163 -3.44 -8.88 -1.84
N VAL A 164 -2.24 -8.28 -1.85
CA VAL A 164 -1.77 -7.39 -2.92
C VAL A 164 -0.51 -7.99 -3.53
N ILE A 165 -0.52 -8.17 -4.84
CA ILE A 165 0.62 -8.70 -5.58
C ILE A 165 0.94 -7.82 -6.78
N ALA A 166 2.12 -7.20 -6.79
CA ALA A 166 2.54 -6.27 -7.83
C ALA A 166 3.97 -6.55 -8.28
N GLY A 167 4.25 -6.26 -9.53
CA GLY A 167 5.61 -6.38 -10.07
C GLY A 167 5.67 -6.98 -11.47
N SER A 168 6.84 -7.47 -11.83
CA SER A 168 7.19 -8.04 -13.14
C SER A 168 7.50 -9.53 -13.04
N LYS A 169 7.77 -10.18 -14.19
CA LYS A 169 8.23 -11.58 -14.22
C LYS A 169 9.58 -11.83 -13.51
N LYS A 170 10.32 -10.77 -13.15
CA LYS A 170 11.63 -10.89 -12.48
C LYS A 170 11.60 -10.48 -11.02
N LYS A 171 10.61 -9.64 -10.63
CA LYS A 171 10.52 -9.10 -9.28
C LYS A 171 9.07 -8.85 -8.92
N VAL A 172 8.61 -9.46 -7.85
CA VAL A 172 7.23 -9.36 -7.35
C VAL A 172 7.26 -8.96 -5.88
N LYS A 173 6.50 -7.90 -5.54
CA LYS A 173 6.20 -7.54 -4.15
C LYS A 173 4.88 -8.17 -3.76
N ILE A 174 4.83 -8.73 -2.56
CA ILE A 174 3.65 -9.32 -1.94
C ILE A 174 3.34 -8.59 -0.64
N HIS A 175 2.07 -8.36 -0.42
CA HIS A 175 1.47 -7.95 0.83
C HIS A 175 0.28 -8.88 1.12
N ILE A 176 0.15 -9.37 2.34
CA ILE A 176 -0.90 -10.29 2.78
C ILE A 176 -1.07 -10.22 4.30
N HIS A 177 -2.29 -10.43 4.78
CA HIS A 177 -2.53 -10.66 6.20
C HIS A 177 -2.56 -12.16 6.52
N VAL A 178 -1.73 -12.60 7.46
CA VAL A 178 -1.58 -14.02 7.85
C VAL A 178 -1.45 -14.16 9.36
N ASN A 179 -1.69 -15.37 9.88
CA ASN A 179 -1.38 -15.68 11.29
C ASN A 179 0.04 -16.20 11.50
N LYS A 180 0.66 -16.73 10.43
CA LYS A 180 1.99 -17.32 10.48
C LYS A 180 2.85 -16.80 9.32
N PRO A 181 3.61 -15.72 9.51
CA PRO A 181 4.45 -15.12 8.46
C PRO A 181 5.43 -16.11 7.81
N HIS A 182 5.99 -17.07 8.55
CA HIS A 182 6.92 -18.06 8.01
C HIS A 182 6.30 -18.91 6.90
N GLU A 183 5.01 -19.29 7.00
CA GLU A 183 4.31 -20.06 5.96
C GLU A 183 4.28 -19.30 4.62
N LEU A 184 4.09 -17.96 4.66
CA LEU A 184 4.19 -17.12 3.47
C LEU A 184 5.59 -17.19 2.86
N PHE A 185 6.62 -17.01 3.68
CA PHE A 185 8.00 -16.98 3.19
C PHE A 185 8.44 -18.33 2.62
N GLU A 186 8.01 -19.45 3.21
CA GLU A 186 8.24 -20.79 2.67
C GLU A 186 7.58 -20.99 1.29
N ILE A 187 6.34 -20.51 1.11
CA ILE A 187 5.66 -20.56 -0.18
C ILE A 187 6.44 -19.71 -1.20
N CYS A 188 6.79 -18.48 -0.82
CA CYS A 188 7.47 -17.55 -1.70
C CYS A 188 8.87 -18.04 -2.11
N ASN A 189 9.59 -18.71 -1.21
CA ASN A 189 10.92 -19.29 -1.46
C ASN A 189 10.92 -20.38 -2.54
N LYS A 190 9.77 -21.00 -2.82
CA LYS A 190 9.65 -22.00 -3.92
C LYS A 190 9.70 -21.35 -5.30
N TYR A 191 9.42 -20.06 -5.40
CA TYR A 191 9.38 -19.30 -6.66
C TYR A 191 10.65 -18.50 -6.95
N GLY A 192 11.44 -18.18 -5.89
CA GLY A 192 12.66 -17.39 -6.07
C GLY A 192 13.28 -16.97 -4.74
N VAL A 193 14.24 -16.05 -4.82
CA VAL A 193 14.91 -15.50 -3.64
C VAL A 193 14.02 -14.45 -2.99
N THR A 194 13.66 -14.65 -1.72
CA THR A 194 12.87 -13.69 -0.97
C THR A 194 13.75 -12.67 -0.23
N LYS A 195 13.30 -11.42 -0.24
CA LYS A 195 13.97 -10.27 0.37
C LYS A 195 12.96 -9.34 1.03
N ASN A 196 13.46 -8.40 1.83
CA ASN A 196 12.66 -7.33 2.45
C ASN A 196 11.47 -7.88 3.24
N HIS A 197 11.68 -8.95 4.00
CA HIS A 197 10.68 -9.50 4.88
C HIS A 197 10.23 -8.46 5.89
N LYS A 198 8.93 -8.34 6.08
CA LYS A 198 8.28 -7.49 7.07
C LYS A 198 7.08 -8.23 7.64
N ALA A 199 6.86 -8.13 8.92
CA ALA A 199 5.67 -8.63 9.59
C ALA A 199 5.35 -7.71 10.76
N ASP A 200 4.22 -7.00 10.66
CA ASP A 200 3.73 -6.09 11.69
C ASP A 200 2.55 -6.74 12.41
N ASP A 201 2.58 -6.75 13.73
CA ASP A 201 1.50 -7.28 14.56
C ASP A 201 0.35 -6.25 14.63
N MET A 202 -0.73 -6.52 13.91
CA MET A 202 -1.90 -5.64 13.82
C MET A 202 -2.71 -5.63 15.13
N TYR A 203 -2.71 -6.71 15.91
CA TYR A 203 -3.39 -6.74 17.21
C TYR A 203 -2.72 -5.80 18.20
N LYS A 204 -1.38 -5.77 18.23
CA LYS A 204 -0.63 -4.81 19.07
C LYS A 204 -0.84 -3.37 18.62
N GLN A 205 -0.88 -3.12 17.31
CA GLN A 205 -1.18 -1.79 16.78
C GLN A 205 -2.57 -1.32 17.22
N GLN A 206 -3.57 -2.19 17.14
CA GLN A 206 -4.93 -1.94 17.58
C GLN A 206 -5.01 -1.65 19.09
N GLU A 207 -4.37 -2.49 19.90
CA GLU A 207 -4.33 -2.32 21.35
C GLU A 207 -3.76 -0.96 21.77
N LEU A 208 -2.68 -0.53 21.11
CA LEU A 208 -2.06 0.78 21.34
C LEU A 208 -2.99 1.94 20.99
N MET A 209 -3.76 1.82 19.90
CA MET A 209 -4.74 2.84 19.49
C MET A 209 -5.92 2.92 20.45
N GLN A 210 -6.44 1.79 20.92
CA GLN A 210 -7.60 1.74 21.80
C GLN A 210 -7.30 2.18 23.24
N THR A 211 -6.10 1.87 23.74
CA THR A 211 -5.78 2.13 25.15
C THR A 211 -5.39 3.57 25.43
N GLY A 212 -4.95 4.32 24.40
CA GLY A 212 -4.50 5.72 24.56
C GLY A 212 -3.40 5.91 25.62
N LYS A 213 -2.96 4.83 26.27
CA LYS A 213 -1.94 4.85 27.31
C LYS A 213 -0.56 4.94 26.69
N THR A 214 -0.11 6.15 26.47
CA THR A 214 1.31 6.40 26.23
C THR A 214 2.03 6.38 27.57
N ASN A 215 2.70 5.27 27.87
CA ASN A 215 3.69 5.29 28.94
C ASN A 215 4.77 6.31 28.58
N LYS A 216 5.21 7.10 29.57
CA LYS A 216 6.25 8.13 29.36
C LYS A 216 7.61 7.54 28.90
N ILE A 217 7.79 6.24 29.06
CA ILE A 217 9.01 5.51 28.71
C ILE A 217 8.58 4.23 28.01
N ALA A 218 9.07 4.02 26.78
CA ALA A 218 8.96 2.75 26.06
C ALA A 218 10.28 1.99 26.21
N LEU A 219 10.22 0.70 26.58
CA LEU A 219 11.35 -0.17 26.58
C LEU A 219 11.42 -0.90 25.22
N VAL A 220 12.50 -0.70 24.48
CA VAL A 220 12.74 -1.35 23.20
C VAL A 220 13.90 -2.33 23.36
N VAL A 221 13.70 -3.57 22.94
CA VAL A 221 14.69 -4.64 22.96
C VAL A 221 14.82 -5.28 21.58
N ASP A 222 15.95 -5.90 21.30
CA ASP A 222 16.07 -6.76 20.12
C ASP A 222 15.61 -8.21 20.42
N SER A 223 15.50 -9.03 19.38
CA SER A 223 15.03 -10.41 19.51
C SER A 223 16.07 -11.36 20.15
N GLY A 224 17.32 -10.91 20.31
CA GLY A 224 18.35 -11.63 21.08
C GLY A 224 18.13 -11.52 22.59
N ALA A 225 17.27 -10.61 23.04
CA ALA A 225 16.84 -10.57 24.43
C ALA A 225 16.00 -11.81 24.76
N ASP A 226 16.50 -12.62 25.69
CA ASP A 226 15.81 -13.84 26.13
C ASP A 226 14.79 -13.49 27.22
N PHE A 227 13.66 -12.91 26.78
CA PHE A 227 12.60 -12.66 27.71
C PHE A 227 11.20 -12.69 27.05
N ASP A 228 10.23 -13.05 27.85
CA ASP A 228 8.85 -13.26 27.39
C ASP A 228 8.12 -11.92 27.28
N ILE A 229 8.10 -11.38 26.04
CA ILE A 229 7.47 -10.09 25.72
C ILE A 229 5.96 -10.08 26.01
N GLU A 230 5.30 -11.25 25.90
CA GLU A 230 3.84 -11.34 26.09
C GLU A 230 3.42 -10.96 27.51
N LYS A 231 4.36 -11.03 28.45
CA LYS A 231 4.12 -10.64 29.87
C LYS A 231 4.22 -9.14 30.12
N PHE A 232 4.66 -8.33 29.14
CA PHE A 232 4.97 -6.92 29.35
C PHE A 232 4.37 -6.06 28.23
N SER A 233 3.34 -5.29 28.56
CA SER A 233 2.63 -4.42 27.58
C SER A 233 3.46 -3.22 27.10
N ASP A 234 4.53 -2.87 27.81
CA ASP A 234 5.34 -1.66 27.58
C ASP A 234 6.66 -1.97 26.87
N VAL A 235 6.88 -3.24 26.49
CA VAL A 235 8.11 -3.69 25.85
C VAL A 235 7.86 -3.94 24.37
N PHE A 236 8.66 -3.29 23.55
CA PHE A 236 8.64 -3.43 22.10
C PHE A 236 9.87 -4.19 21.62
N MET A 237 9.68 -5.26 20.85
CA MET A 237 10.79 -6.01 20.27
C MET A 237 11.04 -5.56 18.83
N VAL A 238 12.29 -5.25 18.52
CA VAL A 238 12.77 -5.08 17.16
C VAL A 238 13.50 -6.36 16.76
N PRO A 239 12.94 -7.16 15.83
CA PRO A 239 13.57 -8.44 15.49
C PRO A 239 14.88 -8.22 14.72
N VAL A 240 15.89 -9.02 15.08
CA VAL A 240 17.19 -9.05 14.38
C VAL A 240 16.97 -9.56 12.96
N ARG A 241 17.64 -8.93 12.00
CA ARG A 241 17.68 -9.39 10.61
C ARG A 241 18.97 -10.14 10.36
N TYR A 242 18.87 -11.28 9.72
CA TYR A 242 20.02 -12.10 9.34
C TYR A 242 19.86 -12.60 7.90
N SER A 243 20.92 -13.18 7.33
CA SER A 243 20.89 -13.73 5.98
C SER A 243 21.75 -14.95 5.82
N PHE A 244 21.29 -15.89 4.99
CA PHE A 244 22.08 -16.98 4.46
C PHE A 244 22.29 -16.74 2.97
N GLY A 245 23.51 -16.44 2.56
CA GLY A 245 23.80 -16.02 1.19
C GLY A 245 23.04 -14.75 0.81
N ASN A 246 22.22 -14.83 -0.23
CA ASN A 246 21.41 -13.71 -0.73
C ASN A 246 20.00 -13.65 -0.13
N GLN A 247 19.64 -14.61 0.69
CA GLN A 247 18.31 -14.72 1.28
C GLN A 247 18.28 -14.07 2.66
N GLY A 248 17.34 -13.14 2.87
CA GLY A 248 17.17 -12.41 4.12
C GLY A 248 16.06 -13.02 4.97
N TYR A 249 16.25 -12.94 6.29
CA TYR A 249 15.31 -13.46 7.29
C TYR A 249 15.12 -12.46 8.42
N ILE A 250 14.02 -12.62 9.16
CA ILE A 250 13.72 -11.89 10.39
C ILE A 250 13.64 -12.93 11.52
N ASP A 251 14.43 -12.73 12.55
CA ASP A 251 14.49 -13.63 13.71
C ASP A 251 13.11 -13.78 14.38
N LYS A 252 12.76 -14.99 14.78
CA LYS A 252 11.46 -15.38 15.39
C LYS A 252 10.22 -15.22 14.49
N ILE A 253 10.39 -14.76 13.24
CA ILE A 253 9.28 -14.45 12.32
C ILE A 253 9.38 -15.25 11.01
N SER A 254 10.57 -15.26 10.38
CA SER A 254 10.75 -15.82 9.04
C SER A 254 10.96 -17.34 9.00
N GLN A 255 11.40 -17.91 10.10
CA GLN A 255 11.65 -19.35 10.25
C GLN A 255 11.24 -19.82 11.64
N SER A 256 10.87 -21.09 11.76
CA SER A 256 10.77 -21.76 13.05
C SER A 256 12.16 -22.03 13.62
N VAL A 257 12.24 -22.29 14.92
CA VAL A 257 13.51 -22.68 15.59
C VAL A 257 14.04 -23.99 15.00
N ASP A 258 13.14 -24.92 14.67
CA ASP A 258 13.50 -26.23 14.13
C ASP A 258 14.06 -26.14 12.69
N ASP A 259 13.65 -25.12 11.91
CA ASP A 259 14.17 -24.88 10.56
C ASP A 259 15.51 -24.13 10.55
N PHE A 260 15.86 -23.50 11.68
CA PHE A 260 17.11 -22.75 11.81
C PHE A 260 18.30 -23.66 12.13
N TYR A 261 18.09 -24.78 12.86
CA TYR A 261 19.09 -25.76 13.27
C TYR A 261 19.04 -27.03 12.41
#